data_5deb44a8374cd5daf63f81a813a7c2f9
#
_entry.id   5deb44a8374cd5daf63f81a813a7c2f9
#
_cell.length_a   1.000
_cell.length_b   1.000
_cell.length_c   1.000
_cell.angle_alpha   90.00
_cell.angle_beta   90.00
_cell.angle_gamma   90.00
#
_symmetry.space_group_name_H-M   'P 1'
#
loop_
_entity.id
_entity.type
_entity.pdbx_description
1 polymer ?
#
loop_
_entity_poly.entity_id
_entity_poly.type
_entity_poly.pdbx_seq_one_letter_code
_entity_poly.pdbx_strand_id
1 'polypeptide(L)'
;MRSRALFLFTALLSAGSGLTPAIAQVTPQPTPVTAHPHAAFIAQASQRFGIPEHWIRAVLRVESAGDVRAISSAGAMGLMQVMPDTWAGLRSRHGLGRDPYDPRDNILAGTAYLREMWDRYGNVAAMLAAYNAGPGRYDEHLATGRTLPAETRAYVATLAPVLGLATAPDVPTIVPPPPPDWREAPLFVAQSSGNSVAANQPSNDVRATVPMRVSVDQEPQDGGIFVARASNGDAP
;
A
#
# COMPACT_ATOMS: atom_id res chain seq x y z
N MET A 1 -45.48 33.76 91.23
CA MET A 1 -45.33 32.29 91.47
C MET A 1 -44.27 31.76 90.61
N ARG A 2 -43.27 31.11 91.19
CA ARG A 2 -42.28 30.16 90.67
C ARG A 2 -41.25 30.71 89.65
N SER A 3 -40.12 31.14 90.18
CA SER A 3 -38.80 31.22 89.53
C SER A 3 -38.32 29.91 88.93
N ARG A 4 -37.65 29.98 87.79
CA ARG A 4 -36.72 28.96 87.39
C ARG A 4 -35.45 29.59 86.83
N ALA A 5 -34.38 29.37 87.50
CA ALA A 5 -33.04 29.74 87.18
C ALA A 5 -32.52 29.09 85.90
N LEU A 6 -31.86 29.81 85.02
CA LEU A 6 -31.19 29.28 83.84
C LEU A 6 -29.65 29.40 84.08
N PHE A 7 -29.03 28.24 84.21
CA PHE A 7 -27.55 28.15 84.30
C PHE A 7 -26.94 28.31 82.92
N LEU A 8 -26.09 29.32 82.77
CA LEU A 8 -25.24 29.53 81.61
C LEU A 8 -23.99 28.65 81.76
N PHE A 9 -23.85 27.69 80.85
CA PHE A 9 -22.64 26.90 80.66
C PHE A 9 -21.82 27.52 79.55
N THR A 10 -20.73 28.17 79.87
CA THR A 10 -19.75 28.68 78.91
C THR A 10 -18.81 27.56 78.51
N ALA A 11 -18.98 26.98 77.31
CA ALA A 11 -18.04 26.03 76.73
C ALA A 11 -17.00 26.82 75.92
N LEU A 12 -15.76 26.75 76.36
CA LEU A 12 -14.58 27.34 75.72
C LEU A 12 -14.14 26.38 74.60
N LEU A 13 -14.40 26.73 73.34
CA LEU A 13 -14.02 25.92 72.16
C LEU A 13 -12.64 26.41 71.72
N SER A 14 -11.59 25.58 71.91
CA SER A 14 -10.24 25.78 71.40
C SER A 14 -10.18 25.46 69.95
N ALA A 15 -10.02 26.51 69.11
CA ALA A 15 -9.81 26.33 67.66
C ALA A 15 -8.35 25.92 67.39
N GLY A 16 -8.12 24.63 67.19
CA GLY A 16 -6.85 24.09 66.68
C GLY A 16 -6.78 24.33 65.17
N SER A 17 -5.94 25.28 64.72
CA SER A 17 -5.63 25.52 63.33
C SER A 17 -4.71 24.39 62.83
N GLY A 18 -5.27 23.33 62.28
CA GLY A 18 -4.54 22.31 61.54
C GLY A 18 -4.12 22.83 60.16
N LEU A 19 -2.84 23.13 59.99
CA LEU A 19 -2.22 23.34 58.68
C LEU A 19 -2.14 22.00 57.95
N THR A 20 -3.11 21.72 57.07
CA THR A 20 -3.01 20.62 56.12
C THR A 20 -2.08 21.05 54.98
N PRO A 21 -0.97 20.33 54.69
CA PRO A 21 -0.18 20.62 53.53
C PRO A 21 -1.02 20.30 52.28
N ALA A 22 -1.30 21.29 51.47
CA ALA A 22 -1.85 21.12 50.14
C ALA A 22 -0.81 20.39 49.30
N ILE A 23 -0.97 19.09 49.08
CA ILE A 23 -0.22 18.34 48.09
C ILE A 23 -0.73 18.86 46.74
N ALA A 24 0.03 19.73 46.08
CA ALA A 24 -0.21 20.14 44.71
C ALA A 24 -0.13 18.85 43.83
N GLN A 25 -1.27 18.34 43.38
CA GLN A 25 -1.32 17.31 42.37
C GLN A 25 -0.75 17.91 41.10
N VAL A 26 0.49 17.55 40.78
CA VAL A 26 1.08 17.79 39.45
C VAL A 26 0.31 16.93 38.49
N THR A 27 -0.71 17.50 37.87
CA THR A 27 -1.38 16.89 36.72
C THR A 27 -0.33 16.72 35.62
N PRO A 28 -0.02 15.52 35.13
CA PRO A 28 0.91 15.36 34.02
C PRO A 28 0.32 16.16 32.84
N GLN A 29 0.98 17.24 32.46
CA GLN A 29 0.65 17.89 31.19
C GLN A 29 0.95 16.89 30.08
N PRO A 30 -0.03 16.63 29.19
CA PRO A 30 0.25 15.82 28.03
C PRO A 30 1.39 16.50 27.26
N THR A 31 2.49 15.77 27.11
CA THR A 31 3.59 16.17 26.21
C THR A 31 2.96 16.54 24.88
N PRO A 32 3.27 17.68 24.27
CA PRO A 32 2.74 18.03 22.96
C PRO A 32 3.20 16.95 21.99
N VAL A 33 2.29 16.04 21.63
CA VAL A 33 2.47 15.15 20.48
C VAL A 33 2.70 16.09 19.32
N THR A 34 3.88 16.05 18.72
CA THR A 34 4.22 16.89 17.57
C THR A 34 3.15 16.64 16.51
N ALA A 35 2.19 17.53 16.41
CA ALA A 35 1.05 17.37 15.51
C ALA A 35 1.60 17.28 14.09
N HIS A 36 1.13 16.29 13.32
CA HIS A 36 1.50 16.17 11.91
C HIS A 36 1.21 17.50 11.20
N PRO A 37 2.15 18.07 10.41
CA PRO A 37 2.00 19.42 9.84
C PRO A 37 0.71 19.61 9.04
N HIS A 38 0.13 18.52 8.52
CA HIS A 38 -1.10 18.54 7.73
C HIS A 38 -2.29 17.88 8.46
N ALA A 39 -2.25 17.76 9.79
CA ALA A 39 -3.29 17.05 10.57
C ALA A 39 -4.70 17.57 10.31
N ALA A 40 -4.88 18.89 10.26
CA ALA A 40 -6.20 19.49 9.98
C ALA A 40 -6.74 19.15 8.59
N PHE A 41 -5.89 19.16 7.57
CA PHE A 41 -6.29 18.80 6.19
C PHE A 41 -6.60 17.30 6.05
N ILE A 42 -5.85 16.46 6.75
CA ILE A 42 -6.10 15.02 6.82
C ILE A 42 -7.44 14.74 7.50
N ALA A 43 -7.73 15.40 8.63
CA ALA A 43 -9.01 15.26 9.32
C ALA A 43 -10.18 15.72 8.41
N GLN A 44 -10.03 16.86 7.73
CA GLN A 44 -11.02 17.34 6.77
C GLN A 44 -11.26 16.35 5.63
N ALA A 45 -10.20 15.79 5.05
CA ALA A 45 -10.29 14.82 3.97
C ALA A 45 -10.96 13.52 4.44
N SER A 46 -10.59 13.04 5.63
CA SER A 46 -11.20 11.87 6.27
C SER A 46 -12.70 12.03 6.46
N GLN A 47 -13.11 13.15 7.03
CA GLN A 47 -14.54 13.46 7.23
C GLN A 47 -15.30 13.55 5.90
N ARG A 48 -14.70 14.19 4.89
CA ARG A 48 -15.37 14.42 3.61
C ARG A 48 -15.53 13.14 2.79
N PHE A 49 -14.54 12.25 2.79
CA PHE A 49 -14.51 11.09 1.90
C PHE A 49 -14.66 9.75 2.64
N GLY A 50 -14.75 9.76 3.97
CA GLY A 50 -14.93 8.54 4.76
C GLY A 50 -13.73 7.59 4.73
N ILE A 51 -12.52 8.08 4.41
CA ILE A 51 -11.28 7.33 4.49
C ILE A 51 -10.64 7.58 5.87
N PRO A 52 -10.25 6.55 6.64
CA PRO A 52 -9.65 6.72 7.94
C PRO A 52 -8.38 7.58 7.88
N GLU A 53 -8.19 8.50 8.84
CA GLU A 53 -7.03 9.39 8.86
C GLU A 53 -5.68 8.67 8.84
N HIS A 54 -5.58 7.52 9.52
CA HIS A 54 -4.34 6.75 9.53
C HIS A 54 -4.01 6.15 8.16
N TRP A 55 -5.00 5.84 7.32
CA TRP A 55 -4.79 5.44 5.93
C TRP A 55 -4.21 6.58 5.10
N ILE A 56 -4.83 7.77 5.23
CA ILE A 56 -4.36 8.97 4.52
C ILE A 56 -2.91 9.29 4.89
N ARG A 57 -2.57 9.24 6.19
CA ARG A 57 -1.20 9.46 6.67
C ARG A 57 -0.21 8.43 6.15
N ALA A 58 -0.60 7.16 6.12
CA ALA A 58 0.26 6.09 5.65
C ALA A 58 0.55 6.23 4.15
N VAL A 59 -0.47 6.48 3.35
CA VAL A 59 -0.33 6.73 1.90
C VAL A 59 0.55 7.96 1.67
N LEU A 60 0.23 9.11 2.25
CA LEU A 60 1.01 10.34 2.13
C LEU A 60 2.50 10.12 2.44
N ARG A 61 2.81 9.34 3.47
CA ARG A 61 4.19 9.04 3.85
C ARG A 61 4.91 8.24 2.77
N VAL A 62 4.26 7.28 2.17
CA VAL A 62 4.85 6.44 1.11
C VAL A 62 4.98 7.21 -0.21
N GLU A 63 4.00 8.08 -0.52
CA GLU A 63 3.97 8.83 -1.78
C GLU A 63 5.06 9.92 -1.83
N SER A 64 5.21 10.70 -0.77
CA SER A 64 6.07 11.89 -0.82
C SER A 64 7.00 12.07 0.38
N ALA A 65 6.91 11.19 1.39
CA ALA A 65 7.54 11.39 2.70
C ALA A 65 7.20 12.75 3.35
N GLY A 66 6.11 13.41 2.91
CA GLY A 66 5.68 14.72 3.38
C GLY A 66 6.21 15.90 2.56
N ASP A 67 6.89 15.66 1.46
CA ASP A 67 7.32 16.73 0.55
C ASP A 67 6.13 17.27 -0.25
N VAL A 68 5.76 18.52 0.03
CA VAL A 68 4.65 19.24 -0.61
C VAL A 68 4.88 19.43 -2.11
N ARG A 69 6.14 19.53 -2.54
CA ARG A 69 6.50 19.78 -3.94
C ARG A 69 7.07 18.57 -4.66
N ALA A 70 6.89 17.38 -4.10
CA ALA A 70 7.34 16.15 -4.72
C ALA A 70 6.79 16.01 -6.15
N ILE A 71 7.66 15.61 -7.08
CA ILE A 71 7.31 15.30 -8.47
C ILE A 71 7.99 13.99 -8.83
N SER A 72 7.20 12.97 -9.20
CA SER A 72 7.78 11.71 -9.68
C SER A 72 8.29 11.81 -11.11
N SER A 73 9.10 10.84 -11.54
CA SER A 73 9.54 10.73 -12.94
C SER A 73 8.39 10.58 -13.93
N ALA A 74 7.24 10.09 -13.50
CA ALA A 74 6.02 9.97 -14.28
C ALA A 74 5.16 11.25 -14.26
N GLY A 75 5.56 12.28 -13.48
CA GLY A 75 4.84 13.54 -13.35
C GLY A 75 3.75 13.57 -12.29
N ALA A 76 3.68 12.61 -11.38
CA ALA A 76 2.78 12.67 -10.23
C ALA A 76 3.19 13.81 -9.29
N MET A 77 2.20 14.48 -8.67
CA MET A 77 2.40 15.78 -8.02
C MET A 77 1.98 15.80 -6.55
N GLY A 78 2.83 16.41 -5.73
CA GLY A 78 2.53 16.81 -4.35
C GLY A 78 2.47 15.68 -3.34
N LEU A 79 1.88 15.98 -2.18
CA LEU A 79 1.86 15.10 -1.02
C LEU A 79 1.29 13.70 -1.27
N MET A 80 0.26 13.59 -2.11
CA MET A 80 -0.45 12.35 -2.42
C MET A 80 -0.14 11.84 -3.83
N GLN A 81 0.86 12.42 -4.52
CA GLN A 81 1.34 12.00 -5.85
C GLN A 81 0.20 11.78 -6.87
N VAL A 82 -0.63 12.80 -7.03
CA VAL A 82 -1.76 12.75 -7.96
C VAL A 82 -1.28 13.06 -9.37
N MET A 83 -1.61 12.19 -10.34
CA MET A 83 -1.28 12.41 -11.76
C MET A 83 -2.03 13.61 -12.33
N PRO A 84 -1.45 14.36 -13.31
CA PRO A 84 -2.03 15.57 -13.86
C PRO A 84 -3.47 15.42 -14.35
N ASP A 85 -3.78 14.39 -15.11
CA ASP A 85 -5.14 14.17 -15.64
C ASP A 85 -6.13 13.81 -14.52
N THR A 86 -5.68 12.99 -13.55
CA THR A 86 -6.44 12.66 -12.34
C THR A 86 -6.73 13.92 -11.53
N TRP A 87 -5.72 14.78 -11.35
CA TRP A 87 -5.87 16.08 -10.68
C TRP A 87 -6.91 16.95 -11.36
N ALA A 88 -6.81 17.11 -12.69
CA ALA A 88 -7.75 17.92 -13.46
C ALA A 88 -9.20 17.46 -13.29
N GLY A 89 -9.43 16.15 -13.31
CA GLY A 89 -10.74 15.57 -13.07
C GLY A 89 -11.23 15.78 -11.64
N LEU A 90 -10.38 15.47 -10.64
CA LEU A 90 -10.73 15.58 -9.22
C LEU A 90 -10.99 17.03 -8.80
N ARG A 91 -10.12 17.97 -9.23
CA ARG A 91 -10.33 19.38 -8.89
C ARG A 91 -11.67 19.91 -9.41
N SER A 92 -12.06 19.51 -10.60
CA SER A 92 -13.34 19.91 -11.18
C SER A 92 -14.53 19.34 -10.40
N ARG A 93 -14.50 18.03 -10.10
CA ARG A 93 -15.59 17.34 -9.37
C ARG A 93 -15.74 17.81 -7.94
N HIS A 94 -14.63 18.15 -7.28
CA HIS A 94 -14.62 18.47 -5.84
C HIS A 94 -14.43 19.94 -5.52
N GLY A 95 -14.37 20.83 -6.53
CA GLY A 95 -14.24 22.27 -6.36
C GLY A 95 -12.91 22.67 -5.70
N LEU A 96 -11.80 22.01 -6.08
CA LEU A 96 -10.48 22.31 -5.56
C LEU A 96 -9.82 23.46 -6.31
N GLY A 97 -8.80 24.06 -5.72
CA GLY A 97 -8.03 25.15 -6.30
C GLY A 97 -7.33 24.82 -7.63
N ARG A 98 -6.43 25.68 -8.06
CA ARG A 98 -5.69 25.49 -9.31
C ARG A 98 -4.30 24.90 -9.10
N ASP A 99 -3.74 25.08 -7.90
CA ASP A 99 -2.39 24.62 -7.56
C ASP A 99 -2.42 23.18 -7.05
N PRO A 100 -1.84 22.20 -7.79
CA PRO A 100 -1.77 20.82 -7.34
C PRO A 100 -0.82 20.62 -6.15
N TYR A 101 -0.02 21.62 -5.79
CA TYR A 101 0.89 21.59 -4.65
C TYR A 101 0.33 22.29 -3.41
N ASP A 102 -0.89 22.83 -3.46
CA ASP A 102 -1.58 23.25 -2.25
C ASP A 102 -1.81 22.05 -1.33
N PRO A 103 -1.28 22.07 -0.10
CA PRO A 103 -1.33 20.89 0.77
C PRO A 103 -2.75 20.40 1.06
N ARG A 104 -3.68 21.32 1.28
CA ARG A 104 -5.08 20.98 1.56
C ARG A 104 -5.73 20.32 0.36
N ASP A 105 -5.61 20.93 -0.80
CA ASP A 105 -6.28 20.49 -2.00
C ASP A 105 -5.67 19.21 -2.56
N ASN A 106 -4.34 19.04 -2.46
CA ASN A 106 -3.69 17.80 -2.84
C ASN A 106 -4.09 16.61 -1.95
N ILE A 107 -4.18 16.82 -0.62
CA ILE A 107 -4.66 15.79 0.31
C ILE A 107 -6.13 15.45 0.03
N LEU A 108 -6.98 16.46 -0.23
CA LEU A 108 -8.38 16.21 -0.60
C LEU A 108 -8.48 15.41 -1.90
N ALA A 109 -7.70 15.77 -2.93
CA ALA A 109 -7.69 15.06 -4.21
C ALA A 109 -7.26 13.60 -4.05
N GLY A 110 -6.10 13.37 -3.42
CA GLY A 110 -5.60 12.01 -3.20
C GLY A 110 -6.56 11.15 -2.37
N THR A 111 -7.19 11.75 -1.34
CA THR A 111 -8.17 11.03 -0.51
C THR A 111 -9.45 10.72 -1.29
N ALA A 112 -9.92 11.65 -2.13
CA ALA A 112 -11.04 11.39 -3.03
C ALA A 112 -10.74 10.24 -3.99
N TYR A 113 -9.52 10.18 -4.54
CA TYR A 113 -9.09 9.10 -5.42
C TYR A 113 -8.99 7.76 -4.69
N LEU A 114 -8.47 7.74 -3.45
CA LEU A 114 -8.53 6.53 -2.60
C LEU A 114 -9.97 6.06 -2.40
N ARG A 115 -10.89 6.98 -2.18
CA ARG A 115 -12.32 6.66 -2.02
C ARG A 115 -12.90 6.07 -3.30
N GLU A 116 -12.62 6.65 -4.47
CA GLU A 116 -13.05 6.11 -5.76
C GLU A 116 -12.54 4.66 -5.99
N MET A 117 -11.29 4.38 -5.62
CA MET A 117 -10.71 3.03 -5.71
C MET A 117 -11.35 2.08 -4.70
N TRP A 118 -11.59 2.53 -3.47
CA TRP A 118 -12.31 1.75 -2.47
C TRP A 118 -13.72 1.36 -2.93
N ASP A 119 -14.48 2.33 -3.43
CA ASP A 119 -15.87 2.10 -3.89
C ASP A 119 -15.91 1.14 -5.08
N ARG A 120 -14.90 1.18 -5.94
CA ARG A 120 -14.83 0.33 -7.13
C ARG A 120 -14.42 -1.10 -6.82
N TYR A 121 -13.50 -1.32 -5.91
CA TYR A 121 -12.86 -2.62 -5.72
C TYR A 121 -13.16 -3.30 -4.37
N GLY A 122 -13.66 -2.58 -3.39
CA GLY A 122 -14.22 -3.12 -2.14
C GLY A 122 -13.24 -3.72 -1.14
N ASN A 123 -11.93 -3.67 -1.39
CA ASN A 123 -10.92 -4.15 -0.44
C ASN A 123 -9.62 -3.32 -0.49
N VAL A 124 -8.87 -3.34 0.62
CA VAL A 124 -7.68 -2.51 0.81
C VAL A 124 -6.57 -2.82 -0.20
N ALA A 125 -6.29 -4.08 -0.47
CA ALA A 125 -5.20 -4.44 -1.36
C ALA A 125 -5.50 -4.01 -2.80
N ALA A 126 -6.74 -4.22 -3.26
CA ALA A 126 -7.20 -3.79 -4.57
C ALA A 126 -7.24 -2.26 -4.70
N MET A 127 -7.73 -1.56 -3.67
CA MET A 127 -7.71 -0.09 -3.59
C MET A 127 -6.30 0.45 -3.75
N LEU A 128 -5.34 -0.07 -2.98
CA LEU A 128 -3.94 0.36 -3.04
C LEU A 128 -3.30 0.05 -4.39
N ALA A 129 -3.55 -1.13 -4.94
CA ALA A 129 -3.03 -1.53 -6.24
C ALA A 129 -3.57 -0.63 -7.37
N ALA A 130 -4.88 -0.35 -7.35
CA ALA A 130 -5.51 0.53 -8.33
C ALA A 130 -5.11 2.00 -8.16
N TYR A 131 -4.89 2.46 -6.93
CA TYR A 131 -4.37 3.80 -6.65
C TYR A 131 -3.00 4.01 -7.28
N ASN A 132 -2.07 3.08 -7.05
CA ASN A 132 -0.69 3.18 -7.51
C ASN A 132 -0.53 2.86 -9.01
N ALA A 133 -1.11 1.75 -9.49
CA ALA A 133 -0.97 1.34 -10.90
C ALA A 133 -1.90 2.08 -11.87
N GLY A 134 -2.95 2.70 -11.35
CA GLY A 134 -4.10 3.18 -12.10
C GLY A 134 -5.18 2.11 -12.31
N PRO A 135 -6.49 2.51 -12.30
CA PRO A 135 -7.60 1.56 -12.39
C PRO A 135 -7.60 0.75 -13.69
N GLY A 136 -7.22 1.33 -14.83
CA GLY A 136 -7.17 0.60 -16.10
C GLY A 136 -6.18 -0.56 -16.08
N ARG A 137 -4.98 -0.37 -15.50
CA ARG A 137 -3.98 -1.45 -15.38
C ARG A 137 -4.40 -2.50 -14.35
N TYR A 138 -5.08 -2.07 -13.30
CA TYR A 138 -5.62 -3.02 -12.33
C TYR A 138 -6.78 -3.84 -12.91
N ASP A 139 -7.68 -3.24 -13.70
CA ASP A 139 -8.74 -3.96 -14.42
C ASP A 139 -8.17 -4.97 -15.44
N GLU A 140 -7.11 -4.59 -16.16
CA GLU A 140 -6.40 -5.51 -17.05
C GLU A 140 -5.82 -6.70 -16.27
N HIS A 141 -5.23 -6.44 -15.09
CA HIS A 141 -4.76 -7.51 -14.20
C HIS A 141 -5.90 -8.47 -13.81
N LEU A 142 -7.05 -7.94 -13.41
CA LEU A 142 -8.20 -8.76 -13.05
C LEU A 142 -8.75 -9.58 -14.24
N ALA A 143 -8.78 -8.99 -15.43
CA ALA A 143 -9.35 -9.61 -16.60
C ALA A 143 -8.43 -10.68 -17.23
N THR A 144 -7.10 -10.47 -17.18
CA THR A 144 -6.14 -11.28 -17.94
C THR A 144 -5.18 -12.10 -17.07
N GLY A 145 -5.12 -11.81 -15.76
CA GLY A 145 -4.11 -12.38 -14.86
C GLY A 145 -2.71 -11.81 -15.06
N ARG A 146 -2.53 -10.77 -15.92
CA ARG A 146 -1.23 -10.11 -16.10
C ARG A 146 -0.69 -9.62 -14.77
N THR A 147 0.54 -9.96 -14.46
CA THR A 147 1.18 -9.55 -13.20
C THR A 147 1.30 -8.02 -13.11
N LEU A 148 0.89 -7.46 -11.98
CA LEU A 148 1.09 -6.04 -11.68
C LEU A 148 2.58 -5.67 -11.63
N PRO A 149 2.96 -4.42 -11.92
CA PRO A 149 4.34 -3.95 -11.80
C PRO A 149 4.94 -4.28 -10.42
N ALA A 150 6.24 -4.53 -10.38
CA ALA A 150 6.95 -4.86 -9.14
C ALA A 150 6.80 -3.73 -8.09
N GLU A 151 6.83 -2.48 -8.55
CA GLU A 151 6.60 -1.30 -7.72
C GLU A 151 5.21 -1.33 -7.05
N THR A 152 4.16 -1.60 -7.82
CA THR A 152 2.79 -1.69 -7.29
C THR A 152 2.65 -2.81 -6.26
N ARG A 153 3.27 -3.97 -6.51
CA ARG A 153 3.26 -5.08 -5.55
C ARG A 153 3.97 -4.71 -4.25
N ALA A 154 5.13 -4.05 -4.34
CA ALA A 154 5.87 -3.55 -3.18
C ALA A 154 5.07 -2.48 -2.41
N TYR A 155 4.39 -1.58 -3.12
CA TYR A 155 3.51 -0.58 -2.53
C TYR A 155 2.39 -1.21 -1.70
N VAL A 156 1.70 -2.19 -2.27
CA VAL A 156 0.64 -2.94 -1.55
C VAL A 156 1.22 -3.69 -0.36
N ALA A 157 2.34 -4.39 -0.52
CA ALA A 157 2.97 -5.14 0.56
C ALA A 157 3.39 -4.24 1.74
N THR A 158 3.79 -3.00 1.46
CA THR A 158 4.17 -2.02 2.49
C THR A 158 2.96 -1.46 3.23
N LEU A 159 1.89 -1.12 2.52
CA LEU A 159 0.76 -0.39 3.08
C LEU A 159 -0.36 -1.28 3.63
N ALA A 160 -0.62 -2.43 3.00
CA ALA A 160 -1.74 -3.26 3.39
C ALA A 160 -1.74 -3.68 4.87
N PRO A 161 -0.60 -4.08 5.48
CA PRO A 161 -0.53 -4.38 6.90
C PRO A 161 -0.83 -3.16 7.79
N VAL A 162 -0.37 -1.97 7.38
CA VAL A 162 -0.57 -0.72 8.12
C VAL A 162 -2.03 -0.27 8.08
N LEU A 163 -2.74 -0.59 7.00
CA LEU A 163 -4.15 -0.24 6.81
C LEU A 163 -5.12 -1.28 7.42
N GLY A 164 -4.62 -2.29 8.12
CA GLY A 164 -5.45 -3.25 8.85
C GLY A 164 -5.83 -4.51 8.07
N LEU A 165 -5.20 -4.77 6.93
CA LEU A 165 -5.11 -6.15 6.49
C LEU A 165 -4.15 -6.85 7.45
N ALA A 166 -4.70 -7.53 8.46
CA ALA A 166 -3.92 -8.51 9.17
C ALA A 166 -3.32 -9.44 8.11
N THR A 167 -1.99 -9.43 7.99
CA THR A 167 -1.32 -10.59 7.43
C THR A 167 -1.88 -11.76 8.22
N ALA A 168 -2.53 -12.70 7.53
CA ALA A 168 -3.01 -13.92 8.17
C ALA A 168 -1.87 -14.40 9.07
N PRO A 169 -2.13 -14.67 10.38
CA PRO A 169 -1.09 -15.16 11.24
C PRO A 169 -0.58 -16.46 10.61
N ASP A 170 0.68 -16.48 10.28
CA ASP A 170 1.44 -17.67 9.91
C ASP A 170 0.79 -18.60 8.85
N VAL A 171 0.73 -18.14 7.61
CA VAL A 171 1.12 -19.08 6.56
C VAL A 171 2.63 -19.21 6.74
N PRO A 172 3.16 -20.40 7.13
CA PRO A 172 4.60 -20.56 7.22
C PRO A 172 5.15 -20.15 5.86
N THR A 173 6.00 -19.12 5.86
CA THR A 173 6.76 -18.77 4.69
C THR A 173 7.52 -20.03 4.33
N ILE A 174 7.05 -20.78 3.34
CA ILE A 174 7.82 -21.84 2.73
C ILE A 174 9.00 -21.08 2.11
N VAL A 175 10.04 -20.91 2.90
CA VAL A 175 11.33 -20.50 2.36
C VAL A 175 11.64 -21.55 1.32
N PRO A 176 11.74 -21.20 0.02
CA PRO A 176 12.11 -22.17 -0.97
C PRO A 176 13.40 -22.85 -0.45
N PRO A 177 13.51 -24.17 -0.50
CA PRO A 177 14.74 -24.82 -0.08
C PRO A 177 15.89 -24.14 -0.81
N PRO A 178 17.02 -23.90 -0.14
CA PRO A 178 18.19 -23.33 -0.80
C PRO A 178 18.47 -24.15 -2.05
N PRO A 179 18.88 -23.51 -3.15
CA PRO A 179 19.20 -24.25 -4.37
C PRO A 179 20.16 -25.37 -4.00
N PRO A 180 19.94 -26.59 -4.52
CA PRO A 180 20.81 -27.72 -4.18
C PRO A 180 22.27 -27.33 -4.41
N ASP A 181 23.11 -27.58 -3.42
CA ASP A 181 24.54 -27.29 -3.56
C ASP A 181 25.05 -28.14 -4.71
N TRP A 182 25.54 -27.50 -5.77
CA TRP A 182 26.11 -28.20 -6.94
C TRP A 182 27.25 -29.13 -6.57
N ARG A 183 27.88 -28.93 -5.38
CA ARG A 183 28.94 -29.81 -4.85
C ARG A 183 28.40 -31.13 -4.33
N GLU A 184 27.11 -31.20 -3.98
CA GLU A 184 26.42 -32.40 -3.51
C GLU A 184 25.61 -33.10 -4.61
N ALA A 185 25.58 -32.53 -5.81
CA ALA A 185 24.93 -33.15 -6.95
C ALA A 185 25.73 -34.41 -7.36
N PRO A 186 25.10 -35.58 -7.42
CA PRO A 186 25.79 -36.79 -7.87
C PRO A 186 26.24 -36.62 -9.31
N LEU A 187 27.56 -36.44 -9.49
CA LEU A 187 28.18 -36.24 -10.80
C LEU A 187 28.18 -37.52 -11.67
N PHE A 188 27.72 -38.64 -11.12
CA PHE A 188 27.65 -39.90 -11.84
C PHE A 188 26.29 -40.52 -11.67
N VAL A 189 25.53 -40.60 -12.77
CA VAL A 189 24.41 -41.50 -12.89
C VAL A 189 25.00 -42.90 -12.95
N ALA A 190 24.86 -43.65 -11.87
CA ALA A 190 25.20 -45.09 -11.90
C ALA A 190 24.27 -45.74 -12.93
N GLN A 191 24.83 -46.14 -14.05
CA GLN A 191 24.12 -47.02 -15.02
C GLN A 191 23.84 -48.33 -14.28
N SER A 192 22.58 -48.58 -13.94
CA SER A 192 22.16 -49.88 -13.48
C SER A 192 22.31 -50.85 -14.61
N SER A 193 23.37 -51.67 -14.53
CA SER A 193 23.53 -52.88 -15.35
C SER A 193 22.42 -53.85 -14.96
N GLY A 194 21.28 -53.74 -15.63
CA GLY A 194 20.15 -54.62 -15.42
C GLY A 194 20.35 -55.95 -16.14
N ASN A 195 20.29 -56.99 -15.37
CA ASN A 195 20.33 -58.38 -15.81
C ASN A 195 19.03 -58.69 -16.60
N SER A 196 19.22 -59.24 -17.80
CA SER A 196 18.17 -59.78 -18.65
C SER A 196 17.49 -60.99 -18.01
N VAL A 197 16.16 -61.04 -18.03
CA VAL A 197 15.43 -62.31 -18.12
C VAL A 197 14.30 -62.13 -19.14
N ALA A 198 14.34 -63.03 -20.13
CA ALA A 198 13.40 -63.13 -21.24
C ALA A 198 12.04 -63.65 -20.82
N ALA A 199 10.98 -63.24 -21.44
CA ALA A 199 10.05 -64.12 -22.19
C ALA A 199 8.73 -63.47 -22.54
N ASN A 200 8.35 -63.70 -23.79
CA ASN A 200 7.00 -63.78 -24.40
C ASN A 200 6.38 -62.52 -25.00
N GLN A 201 6.50 -62.48 -26.32
CA GLN A 201 5.51 -61.91 -27.27
C GLN A 201 4.21 -62.77 -27.30
N PRO A 202 3.07 -62.22 -27.77
CA PRO A 202 2.88 -62.09 -29.20
C PRO A 202 2.19 -60.78 -29.68
N SER A 203 2.55 -60.49 -30.89
CA SER A 203 1.97 -59.76 -32.02
C SER A 203 0.54 -59.21 -31.91
N ASN A 204 0.35 -57.92 -32.28
CA ASN A 204 -0.61 -57.60 -33.36
C ASN A 204 -0.35 -56.22 -33.97
N ASP A 205 -0.29 -56.25 -35.29
CA ASP A 205 -0.28 -55.09 -36.19
C ASP A 205 -1.41 -54.10 -35.97
N VAL A 206 -1.11 -52.81 -36.00
CA VAL A 206 -1.94 -51.85 -36.76
C VAL A 206 -1.04 -50.72 -37.27
N ARG A 207 -0.93 -50.67 -38.55
CA ARG A 207 -0.35 -49.68 -39.44
C ARG A 207 -1.14 -48.38 -39.33
N ALA A 208 -0.50 -47.27 -38.94
CA ALA A 208 -1.06 -45.93 -39.14
C ALA A 208 0.00 -44.99 -39.70
N THR A 209 -0.33 -44.49 -40.82
CA THR A 209 0.29 -43.61 -41.79
C THR A 209 0.79 -42.31 -41.19
N VAL A 210 2.03 -41.92 -41.52
CA VAL A 210 2.63 -40.61 -41.31
C VAL A 210 2.12 -39.64 -42.39
N PRO A 211 1.67 -38.44 -42.06
CA PRO A 211 1.64 -37.35 -43.03
C PRO A 211 2.90 -36.48 -42.94
N MET A 212 3.38 -36.22 -44.07
CA MET A 212 4.50 -35.49 -44.57
C MET A 212 4.62 -34.07 -44.04
N ARG A 213 5.83 -33.68 -43.69
CA ARG A 213 6.28 -32.31 -43.45
C ARG A 213 6.10 -31.45 -44.70
N VAL A 214 5.47 -30.32 -44.57
CA VAL A 214 5.65 -29.20 -45.49
C VAL A 214 6.48 -28.13 -44.76
N SER A 215 7.69 -27.92 -45.24
CA SER A 215 8.54 -26.84 -44.90
C SER A 215 8.02 -25.58 -45.61
N VAL A 216 7.75 -24.54 -44.83
CA VAL A 216 7.67 -23.18 -45.38
C VAL A 216 8.65 -22.34 -44.58
N ASP A 217 9.74 -21.99 -45.25
CA ASP A 217 10.67 -20.95 -44.85
C ASP A 217 9.94 -19.63 -44.73
N GLN A 218 9.97 -19.01 -43.57
CA GLN A 218 9.66 -17.61 -43.40
C GLN A 218 10.65 -17.02 -42.42
N GLU A 219 11.54 -16.18 -42.97
CA GLU A 219 12.49 -15.36 -42.25
C GLU A 219 11.79 -14.45 -41.23
N PRO A 220 12.35 -14.23 -40.05
CA PRO A 220 11.87 -13.21 -39.13
C PRO A 220 12.32 -11.84 -39.62
N GLN A 221 11.39 -10.98 -39.94
CA GLN A 221 11.64 -9.55 -40.14
C GLN A 221 11.98 -8.88 -38.82
N ASP A 222 13.18 -8.36 -38.79
CA ASP A 222 13.76 -7.54 -37.74
C ASP A 222 12.98 -6.19 -37.65
N GLY A 223 12.10 -6.09 -36.66
CA GLY A 223 11.40 -4.84 -36.30
C GLY A 223 12.16 -4.08 -35.22
N GLY A 224 13.31 -3.52 -35.54
CA GLY A 224 14.08 -2.67 -34.66
C GLY A 224 13.32 -1.41 -34.29
N ILE A 225 13.00 -1.25 -33.00
CA ILE A 225 12.48 -0.02 -32.43
C ILE A 225 13.68 0.90 -32.12
N PHE A 226 14.24 1.54 -33.15
CA PHE A 226 15.10 2.69 -32.99
C PHE A 226 14.45 3.89 -33.67
N VAL A 227 13.96 4.82 -32.84
CA VAL A 227 13.53 6.14 -33.31
C VAL A 227 14.78 6.91 -33.68
N ALA A 228 14.91 7.20 -34.97
CA ALA A 228 15.99 8.05 -35.50
C ALA A 228 15.87 9.46 -34.93
N ARG A 229 16.93 9.92 -34.28
CA ARG A 229 17.09 11.29 -33.82
C ARG A 229 17.24 12.19 -35.04
N ALA A 230 16.29 13.09 -35.27
CA ALA A 230 16.42 14.12 -36.31
C ALA A 230 17.57 15.05 -35.94
N SER A 231 18.64 15.05 -36.74
CA SER A 231 19.68 16.04 -36.74
C SER A 231 19.16 17.28 -37.46
N ASN A 232 18.99 18.39 -36.74
CA ASN A 232 18.80 19.70 -37.36
C ASN A 232 20.10 20.09 -38.09
N GLY A 233 20.04 20.09 -39.39
CA GLY A 233 21.07 20.70 -40.24
C GLY A 233 20.94 22.21 -40.23
N ASP A 234 22.09 22.88 -40.10
CA ASP A 234 22.26 24.30 -40.23
C ASP A 234 21.84 24.78 -41.63
N ALA A 235 21.27 25.96 -41.60
CA ALA A 235 20.94 26.80 -42.72
C ALA A 235 22.14 27.63 -43.19
N PRO A 236 22.10 28.32 -44.32
CA PRO A 236 22.82 29.57 -44.44
C PRO A 236 21.95 30.77 -44.04
#